data_52cbf9d5911f9bba32c411502fcf2a7f
#
_entry.id   52cbf9d5911f9bba32c411502fcf2a7f
#
_cell.length_a   1.000
_cell.length_b   1.000
_cell.length_c   1.000
_cell.angle_alpha   90.00
_cell.angle_beta   90.00
_cell.angle_gamma   90.00
#
_symmetry.space_group_name_H-M   'P 1'
#
loop_
_entity.id
_entity.type
_entity.pdbx_description
1 polymer ?
#
loop_
_entity_poly.entity_id
_entity_poly.type
_entity_poly.pdbx_seq_one_letter_code
_entity_poly.pdbx_strand_id
1 'polypeptide(L)'
;MIMTRTRIIATSLILFGLAACQPDTIDPNKEENAKRQEAIKQAATMPHMPMIVSSKIYRCDDNSIANVDFMDDGVTANLKMNKETMPKQLVAAEKGKPFTAEGGYSLEGGGSKVKLATPGHKSQSCSAG
;
A
#
# COMPACT_ATOMS: atom_id res chain seq x y z
N MET A 1 -57.16 12.21 -43.63
CA MET A 1 -58.33 12.62 -42.92
C MET A 1 -57.99 13.33 -41.64
N ILE A 2 -58.24 14.62 -41.60
CA ILE A 2 -58.72 15.50 -40.54
C ILE A 2 -57.85 15.53 -39.26
N MET A 3 -56.99 16.50 -39.15
CA MET A 3 -57.13 17.79 -38.43
C MET A 3 -57.72 17.69 -37.02
N THR A 4 -56.93 18.07 -36.03
CA THR A 4 -57.37 19.14 -35.13
C THR A 4 -56.18 19.79 -34.43
N ARG A 5 -56.01 21.06 -34.71
CA ARG A 5 -55.11 22.00 -33.99
C ARG A 5 -55.80 22.40 -32.69
N THR A 6 -55.13 22.31 -31.59
CA THR A 6 -55.50 23.05 -30.39
C THR A 6 -54.31 23.86 -29.92
N ARG A 7 -54.41 25.16 -30.12
CA ARG A 7 -53.50 26.16 -29.55
C ARG A 7 -53.95 26.41 -28.12
N ILE A 8 -53.07 26.20 -27.19
CA ILE A 8 -53.24 26.71 -25.84
C ILE A 8 -52.14 27.74 -25.58
N ILE A 9 -52.59 28.95 -25.48
CA ILE A 9 -51.84 30.12 -25.03
C ILE A 9 -51.71 29.98 -23.53
N ALA A 10 -50.51 29.77 -23.04
CA ALA A 10 -50.21 29.79 -21.61
C ALA A 10 -49.42 31.05 -21.27
N THR A 11 -50.06 31.83 -20.50
CA THR A 11 -49.74 33.10 -19.89
C THR A 11 -48.40 33.03 -19.13
N SER A 12 -47.51 33.94 -19.47
CA SER A 12 -46.24 34.16 -18.80
C SER A 12 -46.47 34.83 -17.43
N LEU A 13 -46.25 34.13 -16.34
CA LEU A 13 -46.11 34.73 -15.02
C LEU A 13 -44.61 34.91 -14.73
N ILE A 14 -44.16 36.13 -14.84
CA ILE A 14 -42.81 36.55 -14.42
C ILE A 14 -42.87 36.71 -12.90
N LEU A 15 -42.36 35.73 -12.17
CA LEU A 15 -42.05 35.86 -10.75
C LEU A 15 -40.62 36.44 -10.64
N PHE A 16 -40.58 37.71 -10.28
CA PHE A 16 -39.35 38.35 -9.79
C PHE A 16 -38.95 37.68 -8.47
N GLY A 17 -38.05 36.71 -8.56
CA GLY A 17 -37.35 36.17 -7.39
C GLY A 17 -36.36 37.22 -6.87
N LEU A 18 -36.60 37.70 -5.67
CA LEU A 18 -35.61 38.44 -4.90
C LEU A 18 -34.36 37.59 -4.78
N ALA A 19 -33.28 38.01 -5.44
CA ALA A 19 -31.95 37.53 -5.17
C ALA A 19 -31.60 37.98 -3.74
N ALA A 20 -31.82 37.14 -2.77
CA ALA A 20 -31.23 37.27 -1.46
C ALA A 20 -29.70 37.11 -1.65
N CYS A 21 -28.99 38.22 -1.68
CA CYS A 21 -27.56 38.20 -1.43
C CYS A 21 -27.33 37.59 -0.06
N GLN A 22 -27.03 36.30 -0.03
CA GLN A 22 -26.43 35.70 1.16
C GLN A 22 -25.01 36.27 1.25
N PRO A 23 -24.66 36.95 2.35
CA PRO A 23 -23.27 37.28 2.59
C PRO A 23 -22.53 35.96 2.66
N ASP A 24 -21.57 35.77 1.75
CA ASP A 24 -20.56 34.71 1.89
C ASP A 24 -19.90 34.92 3.26
N THR A 25 -20.35 34.20 4.24
CA THR A 25 -19.62 34.03 5.47
C THR A 25 -18.35 33.30 5.07
N ILE A 26 -17.28 34.05 4.97
CA ILE A 26 -15.92 33.50 4.80
C ILE A 26 -15.68 32.70 6.06
N ASP A 27 -15.96 31.40 6.00
CA ASP A 27 -15.63 30.46 7.07
C ASP A 27 -14.10 30.20 6.94
N PRO A 28 -13.28 30.72 7.84
CA PRO A 28 -11.83 30.57 7.75
C PRO A 28 -11.38 29.12 7.76
N ASN A 29 -12.27 28.22 8.21
CA ASN A 29 -11.99 26.78 8.24
C ASN A 29 -12.27 26.07 6.90
N LYS A 30 -12.99 26.72 5.97
CA LYS A 30 -13.37 26.08 4.70
C LYS A 30 -12.17 25.87 3.78
N GLU A 31 -11.29 26.84 3.70
CA GLU A 31 -10.05 26.74 2.93
C GLU A 31 -9.05 25.75 3.56
N GLU A 32 -8.96 25.77 4.89
CA GLU A 32 -8.09 24.85 5.61
C GLU A 32 -8.58 23.39 5.45
N ASN A 33 -9.89 23.17 5.54
CA ASN A 33 -10.47 21.85 5.32
C ASN A 33 -10.31 21.38 3.88
N ALA A 34 -10.43 22.26 2.89
CA ALA A 34 -10.19 21.92 1.48
C ALA A 34 -8.73 21.51 1.26
N LYS A 35 -7.78 22.26 1.78
CA LYS A 35 -6.35 21.93 1.71
C LYS A 35 -6.02 20.63 2.45
N ARG A 36 -6.67 20.39 3.58
CA ARG A 36 -6.50 19.14 4.34
C ARG A 36 -7.05 17.93 3.56
N GLN A 37 -8.19 18.08 2.89
CA GLN A 37 -8.75 17.01 2.07
C GLN A 37 -7.90 16.72 0.82
N GLU A 38 -7.32 17.74 0.21
CA GLU A 38 -6.38 17.55 -0.91
C GLU A 38 -5.09 16.86 -0.45
N ALA A 39 -4.56 17.25 0.72
CA ALA A 39 -3.40 16.58 1.31
C ALA A 39 -3.67 15.10 1.62
N ILE A 40 -4.87 14.77 2.11
CA ILE A 40 -5.28 13.38 2.36
C ILE A 40 -5.40 12.60 1.06
N LYS A 41 -5.95 13.20 0.00
CA LYS A 41 -6.02 12.56 -1.33
C LYS A 41 -4.64 12.34 -1.93
N GLN A 42 -3.71 13.28 -1.77
CA GLN A 42 -2.33 13.13 -2.23
C GLN A 42 -1.58 12.06 -1.43
N ALA A 43 -1.78 11.99 -0.11
CA ALA A 43 -1.20 10.94 0.73
C ALA A 43 -1.71 9.54 0.35
N ALA A 44 -2.98 9.41 -0.07
CA ALA A 44 -3.56 8.16 -0.53
C ALA A 44 -3.02 7.69 -1.90
N THR A 45 -2.44 8.60 -2.68
CA THR A 45 -1.82 8.31 -3.99
C THR A 45 -0.31 8.08 -3.90
N MET A 46 0.31 8.32 -2.74
CA MET A 46 1.73 7.99 -2.55
C MET A 46 1.91 6.47 -2.55
N PRO A 47 2.90 5.94 -3.28
CA PRO A 47 3.20 4.52 -3.20
C PRO A 47 3.50 4.16 -1.74
N HIS A 48 2.76 3.20 -1.22
CA HIS A 48 2.97 2.69 0.13
C HIS A 48 4.40 2.16 0.25
N MET A 49 5.19 2.77 1.12
CA MET A 49 6.51 2.22 1.45
C MET A 49 6.31 1.04 2.39
N PRO A 50 6.77 -0.16 2.03
CA PRO A 50 6.63 -1.33 2.89
C PRO A 50 7.26 -1.09 4.25
N MET A 51 6.52 -1.43 5.31
CA MET A 51 6.99 -1.33 6.69
C MET A 51 7.26 -2.71 7.28
N ILE A 52 8.23 -2.80 8.19
CA ILE A 52 8.54 -4.05 8.89
C ILE A 52 7.37 -4.40 9.81
N VAL A 53 6.76 -5.57 9.59
CA VAL A 53 5.68 -6.10 10.45
C VAL A 53 6.16 -7.22 11.34
N SER A 54 7.26 -7.88 11.00
CA SER A 54 7.81 -8.97 11.79
C SER A 54 9.30 -9.11 11.56
N SER A 55 10.07 -9.16 12.63
CA SER A 55 11.50 -9.47 12.61
C SER A 55 11.74 -10.79 13.32
N LYS A 56 12.48 -11.69 12.69
CA LYS A 56 12.81 -13.00 13.25
C LYS A 56 14.28 -13.32 13.09
N ILE A 57 14.81 -13.95 14.13
CA ILE A 57 16.17 -14.46 14.14
C ILE A 57 16.11 -15.97 13.97
N TYR A 58 16.74 -16.48 12.94
CA TYR A 58 16.80 -17.89 12.65
C TYR A 58 18.23 -18.41 12.87
N ARG A 59 18.32 -19.60 13.46
CA ARG A 59 19.55 -20.37 13.51
C ARG A 59 19.48 -21.49 12.50
N CYS A 60 20.44 -21.56 11.61
CA CYS A 60 20.51 -22.54 10.53
C CYS A 60 21.32 -23.78 10.94
N ASP A 61 21.19 -24.86 10.17
CA ASP A 61 21.82 -26.15 10.45
C ASP A 61 23.37 -26.05 10.47
N ASP A 62 23.95 -25.08 9.76
CA ASP A 62 25.39 -24.78 9.78
C ASP A 62 25.82 -23.84 10.92
N ASN A 63 24.94 -23.57 11.89
CA ASN A 63 25.10 -22.60 12.98
C ASN A 63 25.19 -21.13 12.53
N SER A 64 24.92 -20.82 11.29
CA SER A 64 24.78 -19.42 10.86
C SER A 64 23.51 -18.82 11.44
N ILE A 65 23.52 -17.50 11.60
CA ILE A 65 22.39 -16.73 12.09
C ILE A 65 21.87 -15.85 10.95
N ALA A 66 20.57 -15.96 10.69
CA ALA A 66 19.86 -15.16 9.72
C ALA A 66 18.83 -14.28 10.43
N ASN A 67 18.94 -12.97 10.29
CA ASN A 67 17.90 -12.03 10.69
C ASN A 67 17.03 -11.73 9.48
N VAL A 68 15.73 -11.90 9.62
CA VAL A 68 14.77 -11.68 8.53
C VAL A 68 13.70 -10.71 9.00
N ASP A 69 13.57 -9.61 8.30
CA ASP A 69 12.51 -8.63 8.48
C ASP A 69 11.48 -8.81 7.36
N PHE A 70 10.27 -9.18 7.74
CA PHE A 70 9.15 -9.33 6.80
C PHE A 70 8.38 -8.02 6.73
N MET A 71 8.01 -7.62 5.51
CA MET A 71 7.28 -6.39 5.25
C MET A 71 5.77 -6.64 5.20
N ASP A 72 5.01 -5.58 5.41
CA ASP A 72 3.54 -5.58 5.43
C ASP A 72 2.90 -5.86 4.05
N ASP A 73 3.65 -5.65 2.97
CA ASP A 73 3.23 -6.02 1.61
C ASP A 73 3.10 -7.55 1.42
N GLY A 74 3.74 -8.34 2.29
CA GLY A 74 3.74 -9.80 2.26
C GLY A 74 4.53 -10.42 1.11
N VAL A 75 5.27 -9.62 0.35
CA VAL A 75 6.10 -10.06 -0.78
C VAL A 75 7.55 -9.58 -0.68
N THR A 76 7.87 -8.75 0.30
CA THR A 76 9.22 -8.25 0.54
C THR A 76 9.76 -8.75 1.87
N ALA A 77 11.01 -9.18 1.90
CA ALA A 77 11.74 -9.52 3.11
C ALA A 77 13.18 -9.03 3.02
N ASN A 78 13.73 -8.57 4.12
CA ASN A 78 15.15 -8.21 4.23
C ASN A 78 15.88 -9.30 5.01
N LEU A 79 16.87 -9.91 4.38
CA LEU A 79 17.73 -10.93 4.97
C LEU A 79 19.08 -10.34 5.34
N LYS A 80 19.50 -10.55 6.58
CA LYS A 80 20.82 -10.19 7.06
C LYS A 80 21.50 -11.41 7.67
N MET A 81 22.58 -11.87 7.07
CA MET A 81 23.33 -13.02 7.54
C MET A 81 24.44 -12.60 8.51
N ASN A 82 24.56 -13.32 9.62
CA ASN A 82 25.65 -13.18 10.59
C ASN A 82 26.08 -11.72 10.84
N LYS A 83 27.25 -11.38 10.34
CA LYS A 83 27.95 -10.09 10.53
C LYS A 83 27.82 -9.16 9.32
N GLU A 84 26.97 -9.47 8.35
CA GLU A 84 26.76 -8.58 7.22
C GLU A 84 26.26 -7.21 7.68
N THR A 85 26.84 -6.17 7.11
CA THR A 85 26.49 -4.79 7.50
C THR A 85 25.20 -4.34 6.83
N MET A 86 24.93 -4.82 5.62
CA MET A 86 23.75 -4.44 4.84
C MET A 86 22.80 -5.62 4.65
N PRO A 87 21.49 -5.44 4.88
CA PRO A 87 20.52 -6.46 4.57
C PRO A 87 20.37 -6.65 3.06
N LYS A 88 20.17 -7.89 2.63
CA LYS A 88 19.80 -8.25 1.26
C LYS A 88 18.28 -8.27 1.15
N GLN A 89 17.74 -7.45 0.27
CA GLN A 89 16.30 -7.47 -0.03
C GLN A 89 15.98 -8.68 -0.90
N LEU A 90 14.98 -9.43 -0.49
CA LEU A 90 14.40 -10.54 -1.23
C LEU A 90 12.95 -10.20 -1.58
N VAL A 91 12.49 -10.65 -2.73
CA VAL A 91 11.14 -10.40 -3.22
C VAL A 91 10.51 -11.72 -3.64
N ALA A 92 9.26 -11.94 -3.23
CA ALA A 92 8.43 -13.04 -3.69
C ALA A 92 7.58 -12.59 -4.90
N ALA A 93 7.35 -13.48 -5.85
CA ALA A 93 6.48 -13.18 -6.99
C ALA A 93 5.03 -12.90 -6.54
N GLU A 94 4.60 -13.60 -5.50
CA GLU A 94 3.25 -13.49 -4.90
C GLU A 94 3.33 -13.81 -3.41
N LYS A 95 2.32 -13.42 -2.65
CA LYS A 95 2.19 -13.78 -1.23
C LYS A 95 2.20 -15.31 -1.06
N GLY A 96 3.03 -15.79 -0.15
CA GLY A 96 3.18 -17.22 0.13
C GLY A 96 4.13 -17.98 -0.78
N LYS A 97 4.72 -17.31 -1.77
CA LYS A 97 5.81 -17.88 -2.59
C LYS A 97 7.16 -17.62 -1.93
N PRO A 98 8.20 -18.40 -2.30
CA PRO A 98 9.55 -18.15 -1.80
C PRO A 98 10.05 -16.75 -2.16
N PHE A 99 10.68 -16.10 -1.21
CA PHE A 99 11.39 -14.85 -1.44
C PHE A 99 12.74 -15.14 -2.10
N THR A 100 13.07 -14.44 -3.15
CA THR A 100 14.30 -14.63 -3.92
C THR A 100 15.03 -13.31 -4.15
N ALA A 101 16.33 -13.39 -4.36
CA ALA A 101 17.14 -12.26 -4.80
C ALA A 101 18.25 -12.73 -5.73
N GLU A 102 18.81 -11.79 -6.47
CA GLU A 102 19.94 -12.05 -7.34
C GLU A 102 21.13 -12.61 -6.55
N GLY A 103 21.89 -13.49 -7.19
CA GLY A 103 23.04 -14.15 -6.60
C GLY A 103 22.73 -15.51 -5.97
N GLY A 104 21.49 -16.02 -6.10
CA GLY A 104 21.12 -17.35 -5.60
C GLY A 104 20.60 -17.36 -4.18
N TYR A 105 20.09 -16.24 -3.69
CA TYR A 105 19.37 -16.19 -2.43
C TYR A 105 17.93 -16.68 -2.59
N SER A 106 17.49 -17.52 -1.67
CA SER A 106 16.11 -17.98 -1.59
C SER A 106 15.71 -18.24 -0.14
N LEU A 107 14.56 -17.71 0.25
CA LEU A 107 13.98 -17.92 1.57
C LEU A 107 12.56 -18.45 1.38
N GLU A 108 12.32 -19.67 1.85
CA GLU A 108 11.01 -20.30 1.80
C GLU A 108 10.44 -20.43 3.21
N GLY A 109 9.23 -19.93 3.42
CA GLY A 109 8.56 -19.90 4.72
C GLY A 109 8.65 -18.53 5.39
N GLY A 110 8.16 -18.43 6.61
CA GLY A 110 8.09 -17.19 7.39
C GLY A 110 7.68 -17.42 8.83
N GLY A 111 7.44 -18.69 9.19
CA GLY A 111 7.02 -19.11 10.52
C GLY A 111 8.19 -19.36 11.47
N SER A 112 8.09 -20.42 12.26
CA SER A 112 9.16 -20.87 13.17
C SER A 112 10.30 -21.59 12.46
N LYS A 113 10.06 -22.06 11.24
CA LYS A 113 11.06 -22.71 10.40
C LYS A 113 11.03 -22.13 9.00
N VAL A 114 12.20 -21.96 8.41
CA VAL A 114 12.38 -21.53 7.03
C VAL A 114 13.45 -22.39 6.37
N LYS A 115 13.40 -22.47 5.04
CA LYS A 115 14.51 -22.98 4.24
C LYS A 115 15.21 -21.79 3.62
N LEU A 116 16.52 -21.72 3.80
CA LEU A 116 17.36 -20.65 3.33
C LEU A 116 18.44 -21.19 2.42
N ALA A 117 18.53 -20.63 1.21
CA ALA A 117 19.67 -20.81 0.32
C ALA A 117 20.42 -19.50 0.20
N THR A 118 21.72 -19.56 0.21
CA THR A 118 22.63 -18.44 0.02
C THR A 118 23.70 -18.81 -1.02
N PRO A 119 24.32 -17.82 -1.68
CA PRO A 119 25.34 -18.10 -2.70
C PRO A 119 26.43 -19.02 -2.20
N GLY A 120 26.71 -20.08 -2.98
CA GLY A 120 27.74 -21.06 -2.63
C GLY A 120 27.37 -22.08 -1.54
N HIS A 121 26.19 -21.98 -0.96
CA HIS A 121 25.67 -22.92 0.03
C HIS A 121 24.42 -23.63 -0.46
N LYS A 122 24.29 -24.91 -0.11
CA LYS A 122 23.05 -25.65 -0.36
C LYS A 122 21.92 -25.08 0.52
N SER A 123 20.69 -25.24 0.05
CA SER A 123 19.53 -24.92 0.86
C SER A 123 19.56 -25.67 2.19
N GLN A 124 19.38 -24.97 3.29
CA GLN A 124 19.42 -25.49 4.65
C GLN A 124 18.17 -25.08 5.44
N SER A 125 17.87 -25.83 6.47
CA SER A 125 16.79 -25.51 7.38
C SER A 125 17.27 -24.56 8.45
N CYS A 126 16.47 -23.57 8.77
CA CYS A 126 16.72 -22.61 9.83
C CYS A 126 15.49 -22.53 10.74
N SER A 127 15.72 -22.51 12.05
CA SER A 127 14.67 -22.45 13.06
C SER A 127 14.74 -21.12 13.80
N ALA A 128 13.58 -20.50 14.04
CA ALA A 128 13.51 -19.31 14.88
C ALA A 128 13.82 -19.68 16.33
N GLY A 129 14.69 -18.87 16.95
CA GLY A 129 15.06 -18.97 18.36
C GLY A 129 14.01 -18.36 19.28
#